data_3f096c3b94152f638f6579abd9ea1c6f
#
_entry.id   3f096c3b94152f638f6579abd9ea1c6f
#
_cell.length_a   1.000
_cell.length_b   1.000
_cell.length_c   1.000
_cell.angle_alpha   90.00
_cell.angle_beta   90.00
_cell.angle_gamma   90.00
#
_symmetry.space_group_name_H-M   'P 1'
#
loop_
_entity.id
_entity.type
_entity.pdbx_description
1 polymer ?
#
loop_
_entity_poly.entity_id
_entity_poly.type
_entity_poly.pdbx_seq_one_letter_code
_entity_poly.pdbx_strand_id
1 'polypeptide(L)'
;MAADGTVNFTGEITDSICSVAPESVNMTVPLGKVSKNAFPAVGSGSTVAKFTINLRDCPAGTNKAKVTFSGASVPGNIAAAEGLLKVNNSGSTVEAAKGVGIEIGDANGLKIPLGAASSEYILGAGDNNLKFQARYVSFFPVTPTAPSTDALTAGPADGTAQFSIAYN
;
A
#
# COMPACT_ATOMS: atom_id res chain seq x y z
N MET A 1 -33.15 23.15 -35.07
CA MET A 1 -33.79 22.35 -34.02
C MET A 1 -32.89 22.33 -32.79
N ALA A 2 -33.42 22.66 -31.62
CA ALA A 2 -32.69 22.63 -30.40
C ALA A 2 -32.47 21.18 -29.91
N ALA A 3 -31.34 20.89 -29.31
CA ALA A 3 -31.10 19.59 -28.72
C ALA A 3 -31.85 19.47 -27.38
N ASP A 4 -32.34 18.28 -27.08
CA ASP A 4 -33.08 18.00 -25.86
C ASP A 4 -32.14 17.69 -24.67
N GLY A 5 -30.93 17.22 -24.93
CA GLY A 5 -29.97 16.90 -23.90
C GLY A 5 -28.57 16.64 -24.43
N THR A 6 -27.66 16.35 -23.50
CA THR A 6 -26.23 16.12 -23.79
C THR A 6 -25.79 14.80 -23.16
N VAL A 7 -24.99 14.01 -23.87
CA VAL A 7 -24.35 12.83 -23.33
C VAL A 7 -22.84 13.02 -23.43
N ASN A 8 -22.16 12.89 -22.31
CA ASN A 8 -20.71 13.01 -22.25
C ASN A 8 -20.08 11.62 -22.23
N PHE A 9 -19.10 11.43 -23.09
CA PHE A 9 -18.33 10.18 -23.16
C PHE A 9 -16.93 10.45 -22.67
N THR A 10 -16.47 9.60 -21.77
CA THR A 10 -15.12 9.69 -21.25
C THR A 10 -14.47 8.32 -21.31
N GLY A 11 -13.18 8.28 -21.51
CA GLY A 11 -12.45 7.02 -21.57
C GLY A 11 -11.01 7.25 -21.98
N GLU A 12 -10.26 6.18 -22.02
CA GLU A 12 -8.86 6.19 -22.37
C GLU A 12 -8.49 4.91 -23.07
N ILE A 13 -7.66 4.99 -24.08
CA ILE A 13 -7.06 3.82 -24.73
C ILE A 13 -5.63 3.71 -24.19
N THR A 14 -5.31 2.58 -23.60
CA THR A 14 -3.98 2.32 -23.04
C THR A 14 -3.29 1.22 -23.83
N ASP A 15 -1.97 1.15 -23.70
CA ASP A 15 -1.17 0.05 -24.25
C ASP A 15 -0.84 -1.00 -23.17
N SER A 16 -1.50 -0.94 -22.02
CA SER A 16 -1.36 -1.94 -20.96
C SER A 16 -1.78 -3.32 -21.44
N ILE A 17 -1.03 -4.34 -20.99
CA ILE A 17 -1.29 -5.74 -21.38
C ILE A 17 -2.62 -6.23 -20.80
N CYS A 18 -2.86 -5.96 -19.51
CA CYS A 18 -4.10 -6.32 -18.82
C CYS A 18 -4.86 -5.06 -18.41
N SER A 19 -6.14 -5.22 -18.05
CA SER A 19 -6.90 -4.17 -17.38
C SER A 19 -6.98 -4.43 -15.88
N VAL A 20 -6.99 -3.36 -15.09
CA VAL A 20 -7.20 -3.47 -13.65
C VAL A 20 -8.69 -3.60 -13.40
N ALA A 21 -9.09 -4.61 -12.64
CA ALA A 21 -10.51 -4.82 -12.31
C ALA A 21 -11.06 -3.63 -11.52
N PRO A 22 -12.33 -3.26 -11.72
CA PRO A 22 -12.93 -2.10 -11.04
C PRO A 22 -12.80 -2.14 -9.52
N GLU A 23 -12.93 -3.31 -8.90
CA GLU A 23 -12.78 -3.49 -7.46
C GLU A 23 -11.36 -3.23 -6.95
N SER A 24 -10.36 -3.23 -7.83
CA SER A 24 -8.96 -2.99 -7.48
C SER A 24 -8.50 -1.56 -7.77
N VAL A 25 -9.29 -0.77 -8.50
CA VAL A 25 -8.93 0.62 -8.84
C VAL A 25 -8.92 1.51 -7.60
N ASN A 26 -9.86 1.27 -6.69
CA ASN A 26 -9.97 2.04 -5.44
C ASN A 26 -10.44 1.10 -4.34
N MET A 27 -9.48 0.55 -3.60
CA MET A 27 -9.80 -0.44 -2.57
C MET A 27 -9.39 0.05 -1.19
N THR A 28 -10.07 -0.47 -0.17
CA THR A 28 -9.76 -0.23 1.23
C THR A 28 -9.28 -1.53 1.86
N VAL A 29 -8.13 -1.47 2.52
CA VAL A 29 -7.54 -2.62 3.24
C VAL A 29 -7.58 -2.31 4.73
N PRO A 30 -8.48 -2.93 5.50
CA PRO A 30 -8.55 -2.69 6.94
C PRO A 30 -7.36 -3.36 7.64
N LEU A 31 -6.58 -2.57 8.37
CA LEU A 31 -5.47 -3.08 9.18
C LEU A 31 -5.90 -3.35 10.63
N GLY A 32 -7.11 -2.95 10.98
CA GLY A 32 -7.70 -3.21 12.30
C GLY A 32 -7.14 -2.32 13.40
N LYS A 33 -7.55 -2.61 14.62
CA LYS A 33 -7.04 -1.95 15.83
C LYS A 33 -5.87 -2.77 16.35
N VAL A 34 -4.72 -2.12 16.50
CA VAL A 34 -3.48 -2.78 16.93
C VAL A 34 -3.01 -2.14 18.22
N SER A 35 -2.76 -2.97 19.24
CA SER A 35 -2.22 -2.51 20.51
C SER A 35 -0.73 -2.15 20.38
N LYS A 36 -0.28 -1.17 21.16
CA LYS A 36 1.15 -0.88 21.29
C LYS A 36 1.96 -2.10 21.71
N ASN A 37 1.34 -3.06 22.40
CA ASN A 37 1.98 -4.30 22.81
C ASN A 37 2.43 -5.18 21.63
N ALA A 38 1.92 -4.94 20.43
CA ALA A 38 2.36 -5.63 19.22
C ALA A 38 3.78 -5.21 18.78
N PHE A 39 4.31 -4.14 19.39
CA PHE A 39 5.59 -3.56 19.00
C PHE A 39 6.59 -3.56 20.16
N PRO A 40 7.02 -4.74 20.63
CA PRO A 40 7.95 -4.82 21.78
C PRO A 40 9.33 -4.24 21.47
N ALA A 41 9.71 -4.16 20.22
CA ALA A 41 10.98 -3.59 19.78
C ALA A 41 10.81 -2.82 18.47
N VAL A 42 11.72 -1.89 18.21
CA VAL A 42 11.77 -1.21 16.90
C VAL A 42 11.94 -2.26 15.81
N GLY A 43 11.13 -2.15 14.75
CA GLY A 43 11.10 -3.12 13.66
C GLY A 43 10.05 -4.21 13.84
N SER A 44 9.37 -4.26 14.97
CA SER A 44 8.26 -5.20 15.18
C SER A 44 7.12 -4.88 14.23
N GLY A 45 6.49 -5.94 13.70
CA GLY A 45 5.35 -5.82 12.81
C GLY A 45 4.08 -6.37 13.42
N SER A 46 2.95 -5.74 13.09
CA SER A 46 1.63 -6.25 13.45
C SER A 46 1.25 -7.45 12.57
N THR A 47 0.10 -8.06 12.88
CA THR A 47 -0.49 -9.10 12.03
C THR A 47 -0.75 -8.53 10.63
N VAL A 48 -0.44 -9.32 9.60
CA VAL A 48 -0.63 -8.89 8.21
C VAL A 48 -2.11 -8.91 7.82
N ALA A 49 -2.51 -7.93 7.02
CA ALA A 49 -3.77 -7.91 6.29
C ALA A 49 -3.46 -8.21 4.82
N LYS A 50 -4.13 -9.19 4.25
CA LYS A 50 -3.93 -9.59 2.86
C LYS A 50 -4.86 -8.81 1.94
N PHE A 51 -4.36 -8.44 0.77
CA PHE A 51 -5.16 -7.81 -0.26
C PHE A 51 -4.69 -8.28 -1.63
N THR A 52 -5.54 -8.07 -2.63
CA THR A 52 -5.31 -8.58 -3.98
C THR A 52 -5.58 -7.47 -4.99
N ILE A 53 -4.68 -7.32 -5.96
CA ILE A 53 -4.93 -6.50 -7.14
C ILE A 53 -5.34 -7.46 -8.25
N ASN A 54 -6.59 -7.34 -8.70
CA ASN A 54 -7.14 -8.22 -9.71
C ASN A 54 -6.93 -7.61 -11.10
N LEU A 55 -6.29 -8.38 -11.97
CA LEU A 55 -6.11 -8.03 -13.37
C LEU A 55 -7.04 -8.88 -14.21
N ARG A 56 -7.56 -8.29 -15.28
CA ARG A 56 -8.49 -8.94 -16.21
C ARG A 56 -8.01 -8.82 -17.64
N ASP A 57 -8.51 -9.71 -18.47
CA ASP A 57 -8.28 -9.68 -19.92
C ASP A 57 -6.81 -9.72 -20.30
N CYS A 58 -6.01 -10.44 -19.51
CA CYS A 58 -4.61 -10.64 -19.84
C CYS A 58 -4.50 -11.56 -21.07
N PRO A 59 -3.64 -11.21 -22.03
CA PRO A 59 -3.48 -12.05 -23.21
C PRO A 59 -2.77 -13.36 -22.90
N ALA A 60 -2.95 -14.34 -23.79
CA ALA A 60 -2.21 -15.59 -23.70
C ALA A 60 -0.72 -15.35 -23.94
N GLY A 61 0.11 -16.21 -23.35
CA GLY A 61 1.55 -16.13 -23.44
C GLY A 61 2.21 -15.97 -22.07
N THR A 62 3.54 -15.93 -22.06
CA THR A 62 4.31 -15.76 -20.85
C THR A 62 4.53 -14.28 -20.58
N ASN A 63 3.60 -13.65 -19.87
CA ASN A 63 3.69 -12.26 -19.47
C ASN A 63 4.01 -12.18 -17.98
N LYS A 64 4.67 -11.11 -17.58
CA LYS A 64 5.05 -10.85 -16.20
C LYS A 64 4.65 -9.43 -15.83
N ALA A 65 4.39 -9.22 -14.55
CA ALA A 65 4.04 -7.90 -14.01
C ALA A 65 4.86 -7.62 -12.76
N LYS A 66 5.27 -6.38 -12.61
CA LYS A 66 5.84 -5.84 -11.38
C LYS A 66 4.96 -4.68 -10.93
N VAL A 67 4.75 -4.56 -9.64
CA VAL A 67 3.91 -3.51 -9.07
C VAL A 67 4.77 -2.59 -8.22
N THR A 68 4.60 -1.30 -8.42
CA THR A 68 5.25 -0.26 -7.62
C THR A 68 4.19 0.51 -6.87
N PHE A 69 4.36 0.62 -5.54
CA PHE A 69 3.48 1.43 -4.70
C PHE A 69 4.16 2.76 -4.42
N SER A 70 3.39 3.83 -4.49
CA SER A 70 3.86 5.18 -4.21
C SER A 70 2.94 5.86 -3.20
N GLY A 71 3.49 6.76 -2.43
CA GLY A 71 2.75 7.49 -1.39
C GLY A 71 3.69 8.32 -0.55
N ALA A 72 3.16 8.89 0.53
CA ALA A 72 3.97 9.69 1.45
C ALA A 72 4.91 8.79 2.25
N SER A 73 6.20 9.12 2.24
CA SER A 73 7.20 8.44 3.06
C SER A 73 7.32 9.10 4.43
N VAL A 74 7.85 8.36 5.40
CA VAL A 74 8.12 8.89 6.73
C VAL A 74 9.25 9.92 6.64
N PRO A 75 9.05 11.16 7.12
CA PRO A 75 10.08 12.18 7.06
C PRO A 75 11.24 11.92 8.06
N GLY A 76 12.37 12.54 7.80
CA GLY A 76 13.57 12.41 8.61
C GLY A 76 14.29 11.09 8.32
N ASN A 77 15.52 11.02 8.08
CA ASN A 77 16.28 9.83 7.67
C ASN A 77 16.31 8.75 8.76
N ILE A 78 15.16 8.19 9.10
CA ILE A 78 15.00 7.14 10.12
C ILE A 78 15.18 5.79 9.43
N ALA A 79 16.25 5.09 9.72
CA ALA A 79 16.59 3.82 9.04
C ALA A 79 15.48 2.78 9.19
N ALA A 80 14.88 2.66 10.36
CA ALA A 80 13.80 1.70 10.61
C ALA A 80 12.49 2.06 9.90
N ALA A 81 12.34 3.28 9.40
CA ALA A 81 11.16 3.75 8.68
C ALA A 81 11.36 3.74 7.16
N GLU A 82 12.52 3.34 6.67
CA GLU A 82 12.82 3.36 5.25
C GLU A 82 11.87 2.45 4.48
N GLY A 83 11.30 3.00 3.41
CA GLY A 83 10.37 2.26 2.55
C GLY A 83 8.97 2.08 3.10
N LEU A 84 8.67 2.61 4.29
CA LEU A 84 7.33 2.53 4.88
C LEU A 84 6.45 3.68 4.41
N LEU A 85 5.16 3.41 4.28
CA LEU A 85 4.15 4.43 4.02
C LEU A 85 3.84 5.18 5.32
N LYS A 86 3.87 6.50 5.26
CA LYS A 86 3.52 7.36 6.39
C LYS A 86 2.05 7.21 6.74
N VAL A 87 1.73 7.12 8.03
CA VAL A 87 0.34 7.13 8.50
C VAL A 87 -0.15 8.55 8.74
N ASN A 88 -1.47 8.73 8.66
CA ASN A 88 -2.15 10.00 8.87
C ASN A 88 -3.45 9.77 9.63
N ASN A 89 -4.16 10.86 9.92
CA ASN A 89 -5.41 10.82 10.68
C ASN A 89 -6.66 11.01 9.79
N SER A 90 -6.50 10.95 8.47
CA SER A 90 -7.60 11.15 7.51
C SER A 90 -8.40 12.43 7.74
N GLY A 91 -7.73 13.50 8.16
CA GLY A 91 -8.38 14.79 8.43
C GLY A 91 -9.13 14.87 9.76
N SER A 92 -9.00 13.86 10.63
CA SER A 92 -9.55 13.88 11.99
C SER A 92 -8.88 14.96 12.84
N THR A 93 -9.56 15.38 13.91
CA THR A 93 -8.98 16.30 14.90
C THR A 93 -8.01 15.61 15.86
N VAL A 94 -8.04 14.28 15.91
CA VAL A 94 -7.12 13.49 16.74
C VAL A 94 -5.80 13.36 15.99
N GLU A 95 -4.68 13.52 16.71
CA GLU A 95 -3.35 13.38 16.13
C GLU A 95 -3.10 11.93 15.70
N ALA A 96 -2.48 11.75 14.55
CA ALA A 96 -2.11 10.43 14.06
C ALA A 96 -1.11 9.74 14.99
N ALA A 97 -1.12 8.43 15.01
CA ALA A 97 -0.11 7.64 15.70
C ALA A 97 1.30 8.03 15.22
N LYS A 98 2.24 8.02 16.13
CA LYS A 98 3.66 8.28 15.85
C LYS A 98 4.47 7.01 16.02
N GLY A 99 5.54 6.90 15.27
CA GLY A 99 6.49 5.81 15.44
C GLY A 99 6.12 4.52 14.73
N VAL A 100 5.09 4.55 13.90
CA VAL A 100 4.69 3.42 13.05
C VAL A 100 4.50 3.87 11.61
N GLY A 101 4.77 2.97 10.68
CA GLY A 101 4.45 3.13 9.27
C GLY A 101 3.80 1.86 8.74
N ILE A 102 3.35 1.90 7.51
CA ILE A 102 2.73 0.75 6.85
C ILE A 102 3.77 0.11 5.93
N GLU A 103 4.01 -1.17 6.13
CA GLU A 103 4.85 -1.99 5.27
C GLU A 103 3.98 -2.77 4.31
N ILE A 104 4.28 -2.68 3.03
CA ILE A 104 3.63 -3.48 2.00
C ILE A 104 4.57 -4.62 1.64
N GLY A 105 4.05 -5.81 1.52
CA GLY A 105 4.80 -6.99 1.14
C GLY A 105 4.12 -7.75 0.00
N ASP A 106 4.88 -8.59 -0.66
CA ASP A 106 4.36 -9.47 -1.72
C ASP A 106 3.70 -10.72 -1.12
N ALA A 107 3.28 -11.64 -1.98
CA ALA A 107 2.62 -12.88 -1.57
C ALA A 107 3.49 -13.75 -0.65
N ASN A 108 4.81 -13.61 -0.72
CA ASN A 108 5.77 -14.37 0.09
C ASN A 108 6.16 -13.61 1.37
N GLY A 109 5.60 -12.44 1.61
CA GLY A 109 5.95 -11.62 2.76
C GLY A 109 7.20 -10.78 2.58
N LEU A 110 7.78 -10.75 1.37
CA LEU A 110 8.94 -9.92 1.11
C LEU A 110 8.52 -8.46 1.01
N LYS A 111 9.15 -7.61 1.80
CA LYS A 111 8.88 -6.17 1.82
C LYS A 111 9.08 -5.55 0.43
N ILE A 112 8.11 -4.74 0.04
CA ILE A 112 8.18 -3.90 -1.16
C ILE A 112 8.31 -2.45 -0.68
N PRO A 113 9.51 -1.87 -0.69
CA PRO A 113 9.68 -0.47 -0.29
C PRO A 113 8.88 0.47 -1.20
N LEU A 114 8.36 1.56 -0.66
CA LEU A 114 7.70 2.58 -1.48
C LEU A 114 8.63 3.06 -2.58
N GLY A 115 8.10 3.17 -3.79
CA GLY A 115 8.85 3.61 -4.95
C GLY A 115 9.71 2.53 -5.62
N ALA A 116 9.82 1.35 -5.02
CA ALA A 116 10.54 0.21 -5.60
C ALA A 116 9.56 -0.78 -6.21
N ALA A 117 9.97 -1.42 -7.29
CA ALA A 117 9.15 -2.45 -7.93
C ALA A 117 9.15 -3.73 -7.08
N SER A 118 8.01 -4.42 -7.06
CA SER A 118 7.90 -5.75 -6.48
C SER A 118 8.71 -6.78 -7.28
N SER A 119 8.82 -7.99 -6.75
CA SER A 119 9.22 -9.15 -7.57
C SER A 119 8.20 -9.37 -8.69
N GLU A 120 8.58 -10.16 -9.67
CA GLU A 120 7.73 -10.44 -10.82
C GLU A 120 6.59 -11.39 -10.46
N TYR A 121 5.40 -11.06 -10.96
CA TYR A 121 4.24 -11.94 -10.94
C TYR A 121 4.06 -12.53 -12.33
N ILE A 122 3.96 -13.84 -12.42
CA ILE A 122 3.73 -14.52 -13.69
C ILE A 122 2.24 -14.47 -14.00
N LEU A 123 1.89 -14.00 -15.20
CA LEU A 123 0.52 -13.84 -15.63
C LEU A 123 0.10 -14.96 -16.58
N GLY A 124 -1.08 -15.50 -16.35
CA GLY A 124 -1.75 -16.39 -17.29
C GLY A 124 -2.76 -15.62 -18.16
N ALA A 125 -3.35 -16.30 -19.13
CA ALA A 125 -4.44 -15.73 -19.92
C ALA A 125 -5.68 -15.50 -19.06
N GLY A 126 -6.38 -14.40 -19.31
CA GLY A 126 -7.63 -14.08 -18.59
C GLY A 126 -7.37 -13.31 -17.30
N ASP A 127 -7.99 -13.75 -16.21
CA ASP A 127 -7.93 -13.07 -14.93
C ASP A 127 -6.72 -13.51 -14.12
N ASN A 128 -6.06 -12.55 -13.46
CA ASN A 128 -4.93 -12.79 -12.58
C ASN A 128 -5.12 -12.01 -11.28
N ASN A 129 -4.83 -12.66 -10.17
CA ASN A 129 -4.95 -12.06 -8.84
C ASN A 129 -3.55 -11.88 -8.26
N LEU A 130 -3.08 -10.65 -8.21
CA LEU A 130 -1.78 -10.31 -7.63
C LEU A 130 -1.95 -10.15 -6.13
N LYS A 131 -1.35 -11.04 -5.35
CA LYS A 131 -1.53 -11.09 -3.90
C LYS A 131 -0.45 -10.30 -3.20
N PHE A 132 -0.88 -9.49 -2.24
CA PHE A 132 -0.03 -8.64 -1.40
C PHE A 132 -0.48 -8.73 0.04
N GLN A 133 0.30 -8.13 0.90
CA GLN A 133 -0.04 -7.98 2.31
C GLN A 133 0.45 -6.65 2.84
N ALA A 134 -0.15 -6.18 3.92
CA ALA A 134 0.24 -4.95 4.59
C ALA A 134 0.16 -5.14 6.09
N ARG A 135 1.01 -4.41 6.81
CA ARG A 135 1.04 -4.41 8.28
C ARG A 135 1.66 -3.11 8.76
N TYR A 136 1.42 -2.80 10.02
CA TYR A 136 2.18 -1.74 10.69
C TYR A 136 3.54 -2.26 11.13
N VAL A 137 4.54 -1.43 11.02
CA VAL A 137 5.89 -1.69 11.52
C VAL A 137 6.33 -0.48 12.34
N SER A 138 6.85 -0.73 13.53
CA SER A 138 7.33 0.33 14.42
C SER A 138 8.73 0.79 14.03
N PHE A 139 8.95 2.10 14.13
CA PHE A 139 10.29 2.68 13.97
C PHE A 139 10.70 3.56 15.18
N PHE A 140 9.81 3.71 16.16
CA PHE A 140 10.14 4.26 17.48
C PHE A 140 9.76 3.25 18.55
N PRO A 141 10.47 3.23 19.69
CA PRO A 141 10.09 2.35 20.81
C PRO A 141 8.83 2.86 21.50
N VAL A 142 8.11 1.96 22.17
CA VAL A 142 6.94 2.35 22.99
C VAL A 142 7.38 3.23 24.15
N THR A 143 8.49 2.85 24.80
CA THR A 143 9.09 3.65 25.85
C THR A 143 10.36 4.32 25.30
N PRO A 144 10.44 5.66 25.34
CA PRO A 144 11.59 6.35 24.77
C PRO A 144 12.89 6.00 25.52
N THR A 145 13.97 5.93 24.76
CA THR A 145 15.32 5.67 25.31
C THR A 145 16.08 6.98 25.43
N ALA A 146 16.38 7.41 26.65
CA ALA A 146 17.10 8.65 26.88
C ALA A 146 18.46 8.63 26.15
N PRO A 147 18.94 9.76 25.58
CA PRO A 147 18.38 11.12 25.68
C PRO A 147 17.23 11.39 24.67
N SER A 148 16.89 10.45 23.80
CA SER A 148 15.79 10.61 22.85
C SER A 148 14.43 10.63 23.56
N THR A 149 13.52 11.47 23.06
CA THR A 149 12.12 11.52 23.50
C THR A 149 11.18 10.87 22.50
N ASP A 150 11.72 10.32 21.41
CA ASP A 150 10.91 9.70 20.37
C ASP A 150 10.26 8.41 20.90
N ALA A 151 8.95 8.33 20.76
CA ALA A 151 8.18 7.18 21.23
C ALA A 151 7.02 6.89 20.28
N LEU A 152 6.66 5.62 20.22
CA LEU A 152 5.44 5.18 19.55
C LEU A 152 4.25 5.65 20.39
N THR A 153 3.30 6.33 19.72
CA THR A 153 2.08 6.81 20.35
C THR A 153 0.85 6.25 19.67
N ALA A 154 -0.22 6.09 20.45
CA ALA A 154 -1.50 5.66 19.92
C ALA A 154 -2.17 6.79 19.11
N GLY A 155 -3.02 6.42 18.17
CA GLY A 155 -3.79 7.35 17.36
C GLY A 155 -4.28 6.70 16.08
N PRO A 156 -5.04 7.46 15.27
CA PRO A 156 -5.38 7.01 13.94
C PRO A 156 -4.13 6.71 13.12
N ALA A 157 -4.18 5.67 12.32
CA ALA A 157 -3.04 5.22 11.53
C ALA A 157 -3.50 4.78 10.16
N ASP A 158 -4.08 5.72 9.42
CA ASP A 158 -4.54 5.51 8.06
C ASP A 158 -3.43 5.83 7.07
N GLY A 159 -3.53 5.31 5.87
CA GLY A 159 -2.58 5.61 4.81
C GLY A 159 -3.19 5.42 3.44
N THR A 160 -2.66 6.14 2.46
CA THR A 160 -3.08 6.04 1.07
C THR A 160 -1.85 5.87 0.20
N ALA A 161 -1.88 4.83 -0.64
CA ALA A 161 -0.87 4.60 -1.65
C ALA A 161 -1.52 4.43 -3.00
N GLN A 162 -0.84 4.85 -4.05
CA GLN A 162 -1.17 4.54 -5.43
C GLN A 162 -0.29 3.39 -5.89
N PHE A 163 -0.75 2.66 -6.89
CA PHE A 163 0.08 1.63 -7.51
C PHE A 163 0.15 1.79 -9.02
N SER A 164 1.24 1.36 -9.58
CA SER A 164 1.42 1.26 -11.03
C SER A 164 1.97 -0.12 -11.37
N ILE A 165 1.64 -0.60 -12.55
CA ILE A 165 2.00 -1.94 -13.00
C ILE A 165 2.86 -1.82 -14.26
N ALA A 166 4.04 -2.43 -14.22
CA ALA A 166 4.91 -2.58 -15.37
C ALA A 166 4.84 -4.02 -15.87
N TYR A 167 4.64 -4.16 -17.17
CA TYR A 167 4.52 -5.47 -17.82
C TYR A 167 5.78 -5.80 -18.62
N ASN A 168 6.05 -7.07 -18.69
CA ASN A 168 7.18 -7.61 -19.44
C ASN A 168 6.72 -8.59 -20.49
#